data_1123990ba0b090fb52fe1af7a0a3a949
#
_entry.id   1123990ba0b090fb52fe1af7a0a3a949
#
_cell.length_a   1.000
_cell.length_b   1.000
_cell.length_c   1.000
_cell.angle_alpha   90.00
_cell.angle_beta   90.00
_cell.angle_gamma   90.00
#
_symmetry.space_group_name_H-M   'P 1'
#
loop_
_entity.id
_entity.type
_entity.pdbx_description
1 polymer ?
#
loop_
_entity_poly.entity_id
_entity_poly.type
_entity_poly.pdbx_seq_one_letter_code
_entity_poly.pdbx_strand_id
1 'polypeptide(L)'
;MTHLVFFCGHAGTGKTTLAKRLIGPLMRATGEAFCLLDKDTLYGRYSSAAMGALTHDPNDRDSPLYLKHLRDPEYQGLLDTARENLALGIGVLVVGPLSREVRDRRIFDRAWLGIGPEVTLTVVWVHTSEEVAHQRIVARGNPNDAYKLAHWDEYRQRRFVPTGAECEGLVMFDNTTATDADVAALLARIVPPPRAPLVPPLPA
;
A
#
# COMPACT_ATOMS: atom_id res chain seq x y z
N MET A 1 -1.34 -14.34 16.01
CA MET A 1 -2.03 -13.22 15.31
C MET A 1 -1.31 -13.00 14.01
N THR A 2 -2.00 -12.94 12.88
CA THR A 2 -1.39 -12.62 11.58
C THR A 2 -1.55 -11.14 11.25
N HIS A 3 -0.62 -10.59 10.47
CA HIS A 3 -0.64 -9.17 10.12
C HIS A 3 -1.04 -8.97 8.65
N LEU A 4 -1.97 -8.04 8.41
CA LEU A 4 -2.27 -7.50 7.09
C LEU A 4 -1.86 -6.03 7.06
N VAL A 5 -0.85 -5.71 6.26
CA VAL A 5 -0.31 -4.36 6.18
C VAL A 5 -0.47 -3.82 4.76
N PHE A 6 -1.22 -2.74 4.61
CA PHE A 6 -1.36 -2.04 3.34
C PHE A 6 -0.35 -0.89 3.24
N PHE A 7 0.33 -0.79 2.11
CA PHE A 7 1.12 0.37 1.72
C PHE A 7 0.41 1.09 0.58
N CYS A 8 -0.33 2.14 0.94
CA CYS A 8 -1.16 2.94 0.05
C CYS A 8 -0.47 4.26 -0.31
N GLY A 9 -0.96 4.94 -1.35
CA GLY A 9 -0.48 6.27 -1.76
C GLY A 9 -0.27 6.37 -3.26
N HIS A 10 -0.06 7.58 -3.75
CA HIS A 10 0.05 7.86 -5.18
C HIS A 10 1.35 7.32 -5.82
N ALA A 11 1.45 7.39 -7.15
CA ALA A 11 2.69 7.02 -7.84
C ALA A 11 3.87 7.90 -7.39
N GLY A 12 5.09 7.35 -7.43
CA GLY A 12 6.31 8.06 -7.06
C GLY A 12 6.58 8.17 -5.55
N THR A 13 5.66 7.74 -4.66
CA THR A 13 5.83 7.88 -3.20
C THR A 13 6.77 6.84 -2.57
N GLY A 14 7.21 5.82 -3.32
CA GLY A 14 8.18 4.82 -2.84
C GLY A 14 7.58 3.66 -2.04
N LYS A 15 6.28 3.41 -2.12
CA LYS A 15 5.58 2.31 -1.41
C LYS A 15 6.25 0.95 -1.52
N THR A 16 6.52 0.50 -2.74
CA THR A 16 7.12 -0.81 -3.00
C THR A 16 8.52 -0.93 -2.39
N THR A 17 9.33 0.11 -2.50
CA THR A 17 10.67 0.16 -1.90
C THR A 17 10.57 0.09 -0.38
N LEU A 18 9.66 0.84 0.22
CA LEU A 18 9.43 0.85 1.66
C LEU A 18 8.93 -0.51 2.17
N ALA A 19 7.96 -1.12 1.50
CA ALA A 19 7.45 -2.45 1.85
C ALA A 19 8.56 -3.51 1.79
N LYS A 20 9.36 -3.52 0.71
CA LYS A 20 10.51 -4.44 0.57
C LYS A 20 11.55 -4.23 1.66
N ARG A 21 11.77 -3.00 2.09
CA ARG A 21 12.70 -2.66 3.18
C ARG A 21 12.19 -3.14 4.53
N LEU A 22 10.88 -3.14 4.75
CA LEU A 22 10.25 -3.49 6.02
C LEU A 22 9.98 -4.98 6.19
N ILE A 23 9.90 -5.79 5.13
CA ILE A 23 9.47 -7.19 5.22
C ILE A 23 10.38 -8.01 6.16
N GLY A 24 11.70 -7.91 6.01
CA GLY A 24 12.65 -8.60 6.89
C GLY A 24 12.59 -8.14 8.36
N PRO A 25 12.59 -6.83 8.65
CA PRO A 25 12.32 -6.31 9.99
C PRO A 25 10.99 -6.77 10.60
N LEU A 26 9.90 -6.80 9.82
CA LEU A 26 8.60 -7.31 10.28
C LEU A 26 8.67 -8.79 10.67
N MET A 27 9.26 -9.63 9.82
CA MET A 27 9.45 -11.05 10.11
C MET A 27 10.21 -11.26 11.42
N ARG A 28 11.26 -10.47 11.67
CA ARG A 28 12.03 -10.55 12.92
C ARG A 28 11.25 -10.06 14.14
N ALA A 29 10.45 -9.02 13.98
CA ALA A 29 9.71 -8.42 15.09
C ALA A 29 8.50 -9.26 15.51
N THR A 30 7.85 -9.95 14.58
CA THR A 30 6.62 -10.73 14.82
C THR A 30 6.88 -12.23 14.97
N GLY A 31 7.99 -12.74 14.42
CA GLY A 31 8.22 -14.18 14.27
C GLY A 31 7.39 -14.84 13.16
N GLU A 32 6.64 -14.05 12.36
CA GLU A 32 5.79 -14.54 11.30
C GLU A 32 6.51 -14.57 9.95
N ALA A 33 6.10 -15.48 9.06
CA ALA A 33 6.42 -15.40 7.64
C ALA A 33 5.52 -14.33 6.98
N PHE A 34 6.07 -13.63 6.00
CA PHE A 34 5.30 -12.62 5.25
C PHE A 34 5.42 -12.85 3.74
N CYS A 35 4.32 -12.64 3.02
CA CYS A 35 4.34 -12.48 1.57
C CYS A 35 4.11 -11.00 1.17
N LEU A 36 4.66 -10.63 0.01
CA LEU A 36 4.52 -9.31 -0.58
C LEU A 36 3.64 -9.40 -1.83
N LEU A 37 2.48 -8.77 -1.80
CA LEU A 37 1.55 -8.67 -2.92
C LEU A 37 1.61 -7.25 -3.49
N ASP A 38 2.45 -7.07 -4.50
CA ASP A 38 2.54 -5.80 -5.23
C ASP A 38 1.68 -5.86 -6.49
N LYS A 39 0.75 -4.92 -6.63
CA LYS A 39 -0.21 -4.86 -7.74
C LYS A 39 0.48 -4.88 -9.11
N ASP A 40 1.51 -4.08 -9.25
CA ASP A 40 2.20 -3.93 -10.54
C ASP A 40 3.06 -5.17 -10.88
N THR A 41 3.57 -5.87 -9.88
CA THR A 41 4.27 -7.14 -10.07
C THR A 41 3.32 -8.26 -10.48
N LEU A 42 2.17 -8.38 -9.80
CA LEU A 42 1.23 -9.48 -10.04
C LEU A 42 0.43 -9.29 -11.33
N TYR A 43 -0.06 -8.09 -11.59
CA TYR A 43 -1.01 -7.84 -12.67
C TYR A 43 -0.45 -6.98 -13.81
N GLY A 44 0.73 -6.37 -13.65
CA GLY A 44 1.25 -5.42 -14.63
C GLY A 44 1.39 -6.00 -16.05
N ARG A 45 1.90 -7.23 -16.19
CA ARG A 45 2.04 -7.90 -17.50
C ARG A 45 0.69 -8.32 -18.08
N TYR A 46 -0.19 -8.86 -17.25
CA TYR A 46 -1.54 -9.24 -17.65
C TYR A 46 -2.32 -8.05 -18.18
N SER A 47 -2.33 -6.96 -17.43
CA SER A 47 -3.01 -5.73 -17.83
C SER A 47 -2.40 -5.09 -19.06
N SER A 48 -1.06 -5.17 -19.25
CA SER A 48 -0.43 -4.73 -20.50
C SER A 48 -0.90 -5.55 -21.70
N ALA A 49 -0.98 -6.86 -21.57
CA ALA A 49 -1.46 -7.72 -22.64
C ALA A 49 -2.94 -7.45 -22.95
N ALA A 50 -3.78 -7.33 -21.92
CA ALA A 50 -5.21 -7.04 -22.08
C ALA A 50 -5.45 -5.67 -22.73
N MET A 51 -4.79 -4.61 -22.24
CA MET A 51 -4.94 -3.27 -22.80
C MET A 51 -4.37 -3.17 -24.21
N GLY A 52 -3.22 -3.80 -24.48
CA GLY A 52 -2.67 -3.86 -25.83
C GLY A 52 -3.61 -4.51 -26.84
N ALA A 53 -4.30 -5.59 -26.42
CA ALA A 53 -5.29 -6.26 -27.28
C ALA A 53 -6.57 -5.44 -27.50
N LEU A 54 -7.00 -4.70 -26.47
CA LEU A 54 -8.26 -3.95 -26.49
C LEU A 54 -8.15 -2.55 -27.09
N THR A 55 -7.00 -1.88 -26.88
CA THR A 55 -6.83 -0.45 -27.21
C THR A 55 -5.60 -0.17 -28.07
N HIS A 56 -4.76 -1.18 -28.37
CA HIS A 56 -3.45 -1.05 -28.97
C HIS A 56 -2.45 -0.22 -28.15
N ASP A 57 -2.78 0.13 -26.90
CA ASP A 57 -1.87 0.77 -25.95
C ASP A 57 -1.67 -0.11 -24.70
N PRO A 58 -0.57 -0.90 -24.65
CA PRO A 58 -0.27 -1.76 -23.51
C PRO A 58 0.08 -1.01 -22.22
N ASN A 59 0.31 0.30 -22.30
CA ASN A 59 0.75 1.12 -21.17
C ASN A 59 -0.40 1.92 -20.53
N ASP A 60 -1.59 1.88 -21.13
CA ASP A 60 -2.74 2.59 -20.58
C ASP A 60 -3.18 1.99 -19.23
N ARG A 61 -3.15 2.82 -18.20
CA ARG A 61 -3.57 2.50 -16.81
C ARG A 61 -4.51 3.56 -16.23
N ASP A 62 -4.96 4.50 -17.05
CA ASP A 62 -5.73 5.66 -16.60
C ASP A 62 -7.02 5.89 -17.41
N SER A 63 -7.22 5.19 -18.53
CA SER A 63 -8.42 5.32 -19.36
C SER A 63 -9.69 4.85 -18.62
N PRO A 64 -10.86 5.33 -19.05
CA PRO A 64 -12.14 4.83 -18.56
C PRO A 64 -12.31 3.31 -18.74
N LEU A 65 -11.76 2.74 -19.82
CA LEU A 65 -11.82 1.31 -20.08
C LEU A 65 -11.04 0.53 -19.03
N TYR A 66 -9.77 0.91 -18.78
CA TYR A 66 -8.95 0.28 -17.74
C TYR A 66 -9.60 0.42 -16.35
N LEU A 67 -10.03 1.63 -16.00
CA LEU A 67 -10.63 1.91 -14.70
C LEU A 67 -11.93 1.13 -14.48
N LYS A 68 -12.71 0.88 -15.54
CA LYS A 68 -14.00 0.18 -15.48
C LYS A 68 -13.83 -1.34 -15.45
N HIS A 69 -12.87 -1.89 -16.19
CA HIS A 69 -12.84 -3.34 -16.47
C HIS A 69 -11.65 -4.09 -15.87
N LEU A 70 -10.53 -3.43 -15.59
CA LEU A 70 -9.32 -4.08 -15.10
C LEU A 70 -8.93 -3.69 -13.69
N ARG A 71 -9.10 -2.41 -13.33
CA ARG A 71 -8.64 -1.91 -12.04
C ARG A 71 -9.25 -2.67 -10.85
N ASP A 72 -10.56 -2.76 -10.78
CA ASP A 72 -11.22 -3.37 -9.63
C ASP A 72 -11.00 -4.87 -9.55
N PRO A 73 -11.01 -5.67 -10.64
CA PRO A 73 -10.54 -7.06 -10.64
C PRO A 73 -9.11 -7.26 -10.15
N GLU A 74 -8.15 -6.38 -10.52
CA GLU A 74 -6.78 -6.45 -10.01
C GLU A 74 -6.74 -6.32 -8.47
N TYR A 75 -7.45 -5.34 -7.91
CA TYR A 75 -7.50 -5.17 -6.45
C TYR A 75 -8.26 -6.29 -5.75
N GLN A 76 -9.32 -6.79 -6.36
CA GLN A 76 -10.04 -7.94 -5.81
C GLN A 76 -9.12 -9.17 -5.74
N GLY A 77 -8.39 -9.46 -6.82
CA GLY A 77 -7.42 -10.57 -6.83
C GLY A 77 -6.32 -10.42 -5.79
N LEU A 78 -5.83 -9.19 -5.53
CA LEU A 78 -4.90 -8.94 -4.42
C LEU A 78 -5.52 -9.30 -3.06
N LEU A 79 -6.78 -8.91 -2.83
CA LEU A 79 -7.47 -9.19 -1.56
C LEU A 79 -7.77 -10.67 -1.40
N ASP A 80 -8.18 -11.36 -2.48
CA ASP A 80 -8.42 -12.80 -2.44
C ASP A 80 -7.14 -13.57 -2.10
N THR A 81 -6.03 -13.25 -2.77
CA THR A 81 -4.72 -13.83 -2.48
C THR A 81 -4.24 -13.50 -1.05
N ALA A 82 -4.53 -12.28 -0.57
CA ALA A 82 -4.21 -11.91 0.81
C ALA A 82 -4.97 -12.77 1.81
N ARG A 83 -6.28 -13.00 1.62
CA ARG A 83 -7.11 -13.85 2.48
C ARG A 83 -6.60 -15.29 2.54
N GLU A 84 -6.24 -15.86 1.38
CA GLU A 84 -5.68 -17.22 1.31
C GLU A 84 -4.41 -17.35 2.13
N ASN A 85 -3.48 -16.38 2.01
CA ASN A 85 -2.24 -16.37 2.79
C ASN A 85 -2.49 -16.18 4.30
N LEU A 86 -3.37 -15.27 4.68
CA LEU A 86 -3.75 -15.06 6.08
C LEU A 86 -4.36 -16.32 6.70
N ALA A 87 -5.20 -17.04 5.96
CA ALA A 87 -5.78 -18.32 6.40
C ALA A 87 -4.72 -19.42 6.62
N LEU A 88 -3.60 -19.34 5.93
CA LEU A 88 -2.43 -20.23 6.12
C LEU A 88 -1.49 -19.75 7.26
N GLY A 89 -1.84 -18.68 7.96
CA GLY A 89 -1.00 -18.10 9.02
C GLY A 89 0.19 -17.27 8.51
N ILE A 90 0.16 -16.85 7.25
CA ILE A 90 1.19 -16.03 6.63
C ILE A 90 0.76 -14.56 6.68
N GLY A 91 1.59 -13.69 7.24
CA GLY A 91 1.38 -12.24 7.21
C GLY A 91 1.47 -11.71 5.78
N VAL A 92 0.75 -10.62 5.49
CA VAL A 92 0.65 -10.08 4.13
C VAL A 92 0.96 -8.60 4.08
N LEU A 93 1.86 -8.20 3.18
CA LEU A 93 2.06 -6.82 2.76
C LEU A 93 1.41 -6.61 1.40
N VAL A 94 0.40 -5.75 1.34
CA VAL A 94 -0.27 -5.36 0.08
C VAL A 94 0.22 -4.00 -0.34
N VAL A 95 0.71 -3.88 -1.57
CA VAL A 95 1.23 -2.63 -2.15
C VAL A 95 0.41 -2.23 -3.36
N GLY A 96 -0.12 -1.04 -3.33
CA GLY A 96 -0.87 -0.45 -4.44
C GLY A 96 -1.30 0.98 -4.15
N PRO A 97 -1.81 1.72 -5.13
CA PRO A 97 -2.37 3.05 -4.86
C PRO A 97 -3.48 3.02 -3.81
N LEU A 98 -4.50 2.15 -3.98
CA LEU A 98 -5.65 1.98 -3.07
C LEU A 98 -6.29 3.31 -2.60
N SER A 99 -6.11 4.37 -3.41
CA SER A 99 -6.54 5.72 -3.06
C SER A 99 -8.07 5.86 -2.94
N ARG A 100 -8.82 5.14 -3.78
CA ARG A 100 -10.28 5.08 -3.71
C ARG A 100 -10.70 4.36 -2.42
N GLU A 101 -10.11 3.22 -2.13
CA GLU A 101 -10.41 2.37 -0.97
C GLU A 101 -10.09 3.07 0.35
N VAL A 102 -9.06 3.91 0.38
CA VAL A 102 -8.74 4.79 1.52
C VAL A 102 -9.77 5.91 1.63
N ARG A 103 -10.07 6.62 0.54
CA ARG A 103 -11.04 7.73 0.53
C ARG A 103 -12.44 7.29 0.94
N ASP A 104 -12.89 6.15 0.41
CA ASP A 104 -14.20 5.56 0.71
C ASP A 104 -14.22 4.84 2.06
N ARG A 105 -13.10 4.80 2.78
CA ARG A 105 -12.94 4.15 4.08
C ARG A 105 -13.14 2.63 4.07
N ARG A 106 -13.41 2.01 2.91
CA ARG A 106 -13.66 0.55 2.81
C ARG A 106 -12.45 -0.29 3.18
N ILE A 107 -11.22 0.25 3.06
CA ILE A 107 -9.98 -0.45 3.46
C ILE A 107 -9.92 -0.74 4.97
N PHE A 108 -10.76 -0.10 5.78
CA PHE A 108 -10.89 -0.34 7.22
C PHE A 108 -12.06 -1.26 7.57
N ASP A 109 -12.93 -1.57 6.60
CA ASP A 109 -14.07 -2.47 6.79
C ASP A 109 -13.59 -3.92 6.73
N ARG A 110 -13.56 -4.58 7.88
CA ARG A 110 -13.12 -5.97 8.01
C ARG A 110 -14.02 -6.94 7.24
N ALA A 111 -15.32 -6.66 7.15
CA ALA A 111 -16.25 -7.48 6.38
C ALA A 111 -15.94 -7.38 4.89
N TRP A 112 -15.67 -6.17 4.38
CA TRP A 112 -15.24 -5.97 2.99
C TRP A 112 -13.88 -6.63 2.71
N LEU A 113 -12.93 -6.53 3.66
CA LEU A 113 -11.64 -7.22 3.56
C LEU A 113 -11.77 -8.74 3.71
N GLY A 114 -12.86 -9.26 4.28
CA GLY A 114 -13.05 -10.68 4.56
C GLY A 114 -12.08 -11.22 5.62
N ILE A 115 -11.74 -10.41 6.64
CA ILE A 115 -10.81 -10.77 7.70
C ILE A 115 -11.49 -10.73 9.08
N GLY A 116 -11.10 -11.67 9.95
CA GLY A 116 -11.58 -11.75 11.32
C GLY A 116 -10.80 -10.86 12.31
N PRO A 117 -11.23 -10.83 13.58
CA PRO A 117 -10.58 -10.04 14.63
C PRO A 117 -9.15 -10.53 14.97
N GLU A 118 -8.79 -11.75 14.61
CA GLU A 118 -7.47 -12.37 14.82
C GLU A 118 -6.38 -11.75 13.92
N VAL A 119 -6.77 -11.05 12.84
CA VAL A 119 -5.85 -10.37 11.94
C VAL A 119 -5.57 -8.96 12.43
N THR A 120 -4.31 -8.62 12.63
CA THR A 120 -3.88 -7.25 12.90
C THR A 120 -3.82 -6.47 11.59
N LEU A 121 -4.72 -5.48 11.45
CA LEU A 121 -4.80 -4.63 10.26
C LEU A 121 -4.03 -3.33 10.49
N THR A 122 -3.12 -3.01 9.57
CA THR A 122 -2.44 -1.70 9.52
C THR A 122 -2.52 -1.13 8.11
N VAL A 123 -2.90 0.13 7.99
CA VAL A 123 -2.96 0.85 6.71
C VAL A 123 -1.98 2.01 6.76
N VAL A 124 -0.90 1.91 5.97
CA VAL A 124 0.14 2.93 5.85
C VAL A 124 -0.17 3.79 4.62
N TRP A 125 -0.36 5.08 4.80
CA TRP A 125 -0.41 6.04 3.71
C TRP A 125 0.96 6.66 3.49
N VAL A 126 1.60 6.28 2.39
CA VAL A 126 2.92 6.79 2.00
C VAL A 126 2.73 8.00 1.09
N HIS A 127 3.21 9.13 1.52
CA HIS A 127 3.18 10.37 0.73
C HIS A 127 4.59 10.94 0.55
N THR A 128 4.71 11.90 -0.34
CA THR A 128 5.93 12.66 -0.60
C THR A 128 5.54 13.98 -1.27
N SER A 129 6.45 14.97 -1.27
CA SER A 129 6.23 16.19 -2.03
C SER A 129 5.97 15.88 -3.51
N GLU A 130 5.28 16.78 -4.19
CA GLU A 130 4.95 16.62 -5.60
C GLU A 130 6.23 16.55 -6.46
N GLU A 131 7.18 17.41 -6.18
CA GLU A 131 8.46 17.51 -6.90
C GLU A 131 9.25 16.20 -6.80
N VAL A 132 9.36 15.64 -5.61
CA VAL A 132 10.07 14.38 -5.37
C VAL A 132 9.33 13.21 -6.05
N ALA A 133 8.00 13.20 -6.01
CA ALA A 133 7.21 12.18 -6.71
C ALA A 133 7.45 12.24 -8.22
N HIS A 134 7.39 13.43 -8.81
CA HIS A 134 7.65 13.64 -10.24
C HIS A 134 9.04 13.18 -10.64
N GLN A 135 10.07 13.63 -9.93
CA GLN A 135 11.46 13.25 -10.17
C GLN A 135 11.65 11.73 -10.12
N ARG A 136 11.06 11.05 -9.13
CA ARG A 136 11.13 9.58 -9.01
C ARG A 136 10.41 8.85 -10.15
N ILE A 137 9.27 9.38 -10.61
CA ILE A 137 8.53 8.81 -11.74
C ILE A 137 9.34 8.95 -13.03
N VAL A 138 9.92 10.12 -13.29
CA VAL A 138 10.80 10.36 -14.45
C VAL A 138 12.02 9.43 -14.37
N ALA A 139 12.72 9.39 -13.25
CA ALA A 139 13.95 8.64 -13.08
C ALA A 139 13.78 7.12 -13.23
N ARG A 140 12.62 6.56 -12.88
CA ARG A 140 12.37 5.12 -13.03
C ARG A 140 12.08 4.69 -14.46
N GLY A 141 11.70 5.61 -15.36
CA GLY A 141 11.51 5.36 -16.79
C GLY A 141 10.50 4.26 -17.12
N ASN A 142 9.47 4.08 -16.29
CA ASN A 142 8.48 3.02 -16.52
C ASN A 142 7.51 3.44 -17.64
N PRO A 143 7.36 2.65 -18.72
CA PRO A 143 6.43 2.97 -19.82
C PRO A 143 4.98 3.21 -19.35
N ASN A 144 4.53 2.54 -18.31
CA ASN A 144 3.19 2.73 -17.72
C ASN A 144 2.98 4.12 -17.09
N ASP A 145 4.03 4.94 -17.00
CA ASP A 145 3.93 6.31 -16.52
C ASP A 145 3.86 7.34 -17.64
N ALA A 146 4.01 6.92 -18.90
CA ALA A 146 4.05 7.84 -20.04
C ALA A 146 2.82 8.76 -20.08
N TYR A 147 1.61 8.22 -19.91
CA TYR A 147 0.40 9.00 -19.86
C TYR A 147 0.40 10.01 -18.69
N LYS A 148 0.80 9.58 -17.49
CA LYS A 148 0.87 10.45 -16.30
C LYS A 148 1.83 11.60 -16.49
N LEU A 149 2.98 11.33 -17.11
CA LEU A 149 4.00 12.36 -17.38
C LEU A 149 3.54 13.34 -18.45
N ALA A 150 2.88 12.85 -19.52
CA ALA A 150 2.31 13.69 -20.57
C ALA A 150 1.15 14.57 -20.07
N HIS A 151 0.41 14.11 -19.04
CA HIS A 151 -0.75 14.81 -18.47
C HIS A 151 -0.53 15.09 -16.98
N TRP A 152 0.67 15.60 -16.64
CA TRP A 152 1.05 15.78 -15.23
C TRP A 152 0.11 16.71 -14.47
N ASP A 153 -0.36 17.79 -15.09
CA ASP A 153 -1.26 18.74 -14.47
C ASP A 153 -2.62 18.12 -14.11
N GLU A 154 -3.13 17.22 -14.93
CA GLU A 154 -4.35 16.48 -14.63
C GLU A 154 -4.09 15.40 -13.53
N TYR A 155 -2.95 14.74 -13.60
CA TYR A 155 -2.58 13.74 -12.62
C TYR A 155 -2.39 14.33 -11.23
N ARG A 156 -1.69 15.48 -11.11
CA ARG A 156 -1.46 16.14 -9.82
C ARG A 156 -2.75 16.62 -9.15
N GLN A 157 -3.77 17.05 -9.91
CA GLN A 157 -5.08 17.43 -9.38
C GLN A 157 -5.83 16.26 -8.74
N ARG A 158 -5.57 15.03 -9.19
CA ARG A 158 -6.15 13.81 -8.61
C ARG A 158 -5.41 13.31 -7.38
N ARG A 159 -4.21 13.82 -7.13
CA ARG A 159 -3.44 13.48 -5.94
C ARG A 159 -4.08 14.15 -4.72
N PHE A 160 -4.02 13.45 -3.62
CA PHE A 160 -4.42 13.99 -2.33
C PHE A 160 -3.53 13.41 -1.22
N VAL A 161 -3.47 14.11 -0.11
CA VAL A 161 -2.94 13.59 1.14
C VAL A 161 -4.09 13.65 2.14
N PRO A 162 -4.45 12.53 2.77
CA PRO A 162 -5.52 12.51 3.77
C PRO A 162 -5.25 13.55 4.86
N THR A 163 -6.32 14.24 5.28
CA THR A 163 -6.26 15.28 6.33
C THR A 163 -7.40 15.13 7.31
N GLY A 164 -7.25 15.65 8.53
CA GLY A 164 -8.30 15.64 9.55
C GLY A 164 -8.86 14.22 9.78
N ALA A 165 -10.18 14.07 9.67
CA ALA A 165 -10.89 12.80 9.88
C ALA A 165 -10.48 11.70 8.86
N GLU A 166 -9.98 12.07 7.68
CA GLU A 166 -9.52 11.10 6.69
C GLU A 166 -8.29 10.32 7.18
N CYS A 167 -7.50 10.90 8.10
CA CYS A 167 -6.33 10.24 8.68
C CYS A 167 -6.68 9.21 9.76
N GLU A 168 -7.93 9.14 10.22
CA GLU A 168 -8.32 8.20 11.25
C GLU A 168 -8.03 6.75 10.81
N GLY A 169 -7.30 6.01 11.64
CA GLY A 169 -6.85 4.65 11.36
C GLY A 169 -5.68 4.54 10.38
N LEU A 170 -5.21 5.64 9.79
CA LEU A 170 -4.03 5.65 8.93
C LEU A 170 -2.73 5.83 9.72
N VAL A 171 -1.72 5.08 9.32
CA VAL A 171 -0.33 5.36 9.66
C VAL A 171 0.24 6.25 8.57
N MET A 172 0.27 7.57 8.80
CA MET A 172 0.85 8.52 7.84
C MET A 172 2.38 8.39 7.84
N PHE A 173 2.98 8.32 6.63
CA PHE A 173 4.43 8.25 6.45
C PHE A 173 4.88 9.19 5.33
N ASP A 174 5.60 10.24 5.71
CA ASP A 174 6.25 11.13 4.76
C ASP A 174 7.57 10.53 4.29
N ASN A 175 7.62 10.16 3.01
CA ASN A 175 8.79 9.57 2.37
C ASN A 175 9.53 10.57 1.47
N THR A 176 9.38 11.87 1.71
CA THR A 176 10.10 12.93 0.95
C THR A 176 11.60 12.80 1.19
N THR A 177 11.99 12.81 2.46
CA THR A 177 13.40 12.73 2.92
C THR A 177 13.57 11.70 4.04
N ALA A 178 12.76 10.63 4.05
CA ALA A 178 12.74 9.66 5.14
C ALA A 178 14.10 8.99 5.38
N THR A 179 14.50 8.96 6.63
CA THR A 179 15.73 8.35 7.13
C THR A 179 15.52 6.91 7.61
N ASP A 180 16.58 6.22 7.99
CA ASP A 180 16.50 4.91 8.63
C ASP A 180 15.76 4.97 9.97
N ALA A 181 15.91 6.06 10.72
CA ALA A 181 15.18 6.28 11.97
C ALA A 181 13.67 6.40 11.74
N ASP A 182 13.25 7.09 10.68
CA ASP A 182 11.82 7.20 10.32
C ASP A 182 11.23 5.83 9.95
N VAL A 183 11.99 5.02 9.23
CA VAL A 183 11.55 3.64 8.88
C VAL A 183 11.50 2.75 10.12
N ALA A 184 12.42 2.90 11.06
CA ALA A 184 12.37 2.17 12.33
C ALA A 184 11.16 2.61 13.19
N ALA A 185 10.85 3.91 13.21
CA ALA A 185 9.66 4.44 13.87
C ALA A 185 8.36 3.91 13.22
N LEU A 186 8.32 3.81 11.90
CA LEU A 186 7.20 3.19 11.19
C LEU A 186 7.02 1.72 11.58
N LEU A 187 8.11 0.95 11.64
CA LEU A 187 8.06 -0.46 12.08
C LEU A 187 7.44 -0.57 13.48
N ALA A 188 7.85 0.27 14.43
CA ALA A 188 7.31 0.28 15.79
C ALA A 188 5.81 0.66 15.85
N ARG A 189 5.31 1.41 14.85
CA ARG A 189 3.87 1.69 14.73
C ARG A 189 3.09 0.52 14.14
N ILE A 190 3.69 -0.25 13.24
CA ILE A 190 3.07 -1.46 12.65
C ILE A 190 3.06 -2.60 13.68
N VAL A 191 4.18 -2.79 14.36
CA VAL A 191 4.34 -3.82 15.42
C VAL A 191 4.78 -3.11 16.69
N PRO A 192 3.82 -2.62 17.49
CA PRO A 192 4.18 -1.97 18.75
C PRO A 192 4.89 -2.96 19.67
N PRO A 193 5.94 -2.52 20.40
CA PRO A 193 6.61 -3.37 21.35
C PRO A 193 5.62 -3.90 22.41
N PRO A 194 5.84 -5.10 22.95
CA PRO A 194 4.99 -5.63 24.00
C PRO A 194 4.90 -4.61 25.14
N ARG A 195 3.68 -4.32 25.58
CA ARG A 195 3.50 -3.44 26.75
C ARG A 195 4.26 -4.04 27.92
N ALA A 196 5.10 -3.23 28.56
CA ALA A 196 5.71 -3.62 29.81
C ALA A 196 4.62 -4.08 30.79
N PRO A 197 4.82 -5.21 31.53
CA PRO A 197 3.85 -5.63 32.51
C PRO A 197 3.62 -4.48 33.49
N LEU A 198 2.33 -4.17 33.76
CA LEU A 198 1.98 -3.24 34.82
C LEU A 198 2.54 -3.81 36.12
N VAL A 199 3.63 -3.24 36.63
CA VAL A 199 4.11 -3.55 37.97
C VAL A 199 3.05 -2.99 38.92
N PRO A 200 2.34 -3.84 39.71
CA PRO A 200 1.39 -3.30 40.69
C PRO A 200 2.17 -2.42 41.68
N PRO A 201 1.57 -1.33 42.15
CA PRO A 201 2.21 -0.52 43.17
C PRO A 201 2.50 -1.40 44.40
N LEU A 202 3.74 -1.27 44.93
CA LEU A 202 4.11 -1.95 46.15
C LEU A 202 3.10 -1.58 47.26
N PRO A 203 2.61 -2.56 48.02
CA PRO A 203 1.77 -2.25 49.17
C PRO A 203 2.55 -1.39 50.17
N ALA A 204 1.90 -0.35 50.67
CA ALA A 204 2.42 0.58 51.69
C ALA A 204 2.64 -0.12 53.05
#